data_5f8947b413a73a62d00f5255e37df251
#
_entry.id   5f8947b413a73a62d00f5255e37df251
#
_cell.length_a   1.000
_cell.length_b   1.000
_cell.length_c   1.000
_cell.angle_alpha   90.00
_cell.angle_beta   90.00
_cell.angle_gamma   90.00
#
_symmetry.space_group_name_H-M   'P 1'
#
loop_
_entity.id
_entity.type
_entity.pdbx_description
1 polymer ?
#
loop_
_entity_poly.entity_id
_entity_poly.type
_entity_poly.pdbx_seq_one_letter_code
_entity_poly.pdbx_strand_id
1 'polypeptide(L)'
;MYHYMTVASTSQRKPKGRYHHGDLREALIEAALAEVASNGPEAVSFSALARQLEVSQAAPYRHFADCDMLLAAAATRAFADFNAHLQAVVARRRKGSDLARMAHAYVAFGLRHTGTYRLMYASRHLADAPIDSPLHQAAEAGFLYFMSLLDVGEAGAERGEKRRARVAIKLLAGLHGVVMMAEQGLLPPRVQKVTMAELVDDLVRDAETAMEQTA
;
A
#
# COMPACT_ATOMS: atom_id res chain seq x y z
N MET A 1 -54.40 3.67 36.98
CA MET A 1 -54.78 3.08 35.68
C MET A 1 -54.00 3.80 34.61
N TYR A 2 -52.74 3.38 34.34
CA TYR A 2 -51.83 4.01 33.40
C TYR A 2 -51.75 3.17 32.13
N HIS A 3 -52.14 3.80 30.99
CA HIS A 3 -52.06 3.19 29.67
C HIS A 3 -50.61 3.31 29.14
N TYR A 4 -49.93 2.19 28.88
CA TYR A 4 -48.70 2.14 28.14
C TYR A 4 -49.03 2.20 26.63
N MET A 5 -48.68 3.27 25.98
CA MET A 5 -48.66 3.35 24.52
C MET A 5 -47.40 2.67 24.00
N THR A 6 -47.58 1.58 23.28
CA THR A 6 -46.53 0.84 22.53
C THR A 6 -46.20 1.65 21.27
N VAL A 7 -44.96 2.20 21.21
CA VAL A 7 -44.45 2.87 20.01
C VAL A 7 -43.92 1.78 19.07
N ALA A 8 -44.57 1.57 17.95
CA ALA A 8 -44.13 0.69 16.88
C ALA A 8 -42.88 1.32 16.20
N SER A 9 -41.72 0.64 16.35
CA SER A 9 -40.50 0.96 15.65
C SER A 9 -40.65 0.59 14.17
N THR A 10 -40.87 1.57 13.30
CA THR A 10 -40.81 1.43 11.85
C THR A 10 -39.35 1.35 11.43
N SER A 11 -38.84 0.14 11.21
CA SER A 11 -37.56 -0.11 10.54
C SER A 11 -37.62 0.46 9.12
N GLN A 12 -37.08 1.64 8.91
CA GLN A 12 -36.86 2.20 7.57
C GLN A 12 -35.74 1.38 6.88
N ARG A 13 -36.16 0.48 5.98
CA ARG A 13 -35.27 -0.17 5.02
C ARG A 13 -34.66 0.93 4.15
N LYS A 14 -33.31 1.11 4.23
CA LYS A 14 -32.57 1.98 3.29
C LYS A 14 -32.88 1.57 1.84
N PRO A 15 -33.11 2.54 0.91
CA PRO A 15 -33.38 2.21 -0.48
C PRO A 15 -32.17 1.47 -1.08
N LYS A 16 -32.46 0.35 -1.78
CA LYS A 16 -31.49 -0.38 -2.61
C LYS A 16 -30.97 0.58 -3.69
N GLY A 17 -29.73 1.06 -3.53
CA GLY A 17 -29.05 1.82 -4.57
C GLY A 17 -28.89 0.92 -5.80
N ARG A 18 -29.49 1.31 -6.94
CA ARG A 18 -29.18 0.73 -8.25
C ARG A 18 -27.71 1.01 -8.51
N TYR A 19 -26.85 -0.01 -8.47
CA TYR A 19 -25.49 0.09 -8.97
C TYR A 19 -25.54 0.48 -10.44
N HIS A 20 -25.03 1.66 -10.78
CA HIS A 20 -24.83 2.05 -12.18
C HIS A 20 -23.70 1.20 -12.76
N HIS A 21 -23.83 0.75 -14.00
CA HIS A 21 -22.86 -0.13 -14.67
C HIS A 21 -21.44 0.44 -14.78
N GLY A 22 -21.23 1.76 -14.54
CA GLY A 22 -19.92 2.40 -14.42
C GLY A 22 -19.24 2.19 -13.06
N ASP A 23 -20.02 1.81 -12.03
CA ASP A 23 -19.57 1.69 -10.64
C ASP A 23 -19.09 0.27 -10.29
N LEU A 24 -19.47 -0.77 -11.05
CA LEU A 24 -19.18 -2.16 -10.64
C LEU A 24 -17.69 -2.49 -10.71
N ARG A 25 -16.95 -1.93 -11.65
CA ARG A 25 -15.50 -2.13 -11.73
C ARG A 25 -14.79 -1.63 -10.47
N GLU A 26 -15.10 -0.42 -10.03
CA GLU A 26 -14.55 0.17 -8.81
C GLU A 26 -15.04 -0.57 -7.56
N ALA A 27 -16.33 -0.95 -7.51
CA ALA A 27 -16.88 -1.74 -6.42
C ALA A 27 -16.19 -3.12 -6.27
N LEU A 28 -15.83 -3.76 -7.39
CA LEU A 28 -15.05 -5.02 -7.38
C LEU A 28 -13.64 -4.79 -6.84
N ILE A 29 -12.97 -3.70 -7.22
CA ILE A 29 -11.63 -3.35 -6.72
C ILE A 29 -11.70 -3.08 -5.20
N GLU A 30 -12.66 -2.28 -4.75
CA GLU A 30 -12.84 -1.97 -3.33
C GLU A 30 -13.15 -3.22 -2.50
N ALA A 31 -14.05 -4.08 -3.00
CA ALA A 31 -14.38 -5.33 -2.33
C ALA A 31 -13.19 -6.31 -2.30
N ALA A 32 -12.41 -6.37 -3.38
CA ALA A 32 -11.17 -7.15 -3.40
C ALA A 32 -10.14 -6.63 -2.41
N LEU A 33 -9.94 -5.32 -2.30
CA LEU A 33 -9.03 -4.71 -1.31
C LEU A 33 -9.49 -5.00 0.13
N ALA A 34 -10.79 -4.94 0.40
CA ALA A 34 -11.35 -5.28 1.71
C ALA A 34 -11.12 -6.76 2.06
N GLU A 35 -11.30 -7.67 1.10
CA GLU A 35 -11.03 -9.11 1.27
C GLU A 35 -9.53 -9.36 1.50
N VAL A 36 -8.67 -8.75 0.69
CA VAL A 36 -7.21 -8.81 0.85
C VAL A 36 -6.76 -8.33 2.23
N ALA A 37 -7.32 -7.22 2.71
CA ALA A 37 -6.97 -6.67 4.03
C ALA A 37 -7.36 -7.61 5.18
N SER A 38 -8.44 -8.38 5.02
CA SER A 38 -8.98 -9.26 6.07
C SER A 38 -8.41 -10.68 6.01
N ASN A 39 -8.27 -11.23 4.81
CA ASN A 39 -8.03 -12.66 4.59
C ASN A 39 -6.83 -12.96 3.68
N GLY A 40 -6.19 -11.92 3.12
CA GLY A 40 -5.09 -12.05 2.17
C GLY A 40 -5.52 -12.16 0.70
N PRO A 41 -4.60 -11.96 -0.24
CA PRO A 41 -4.93 -11.98 -1.68
C PRO A 41 -5.43 -13.33 -2.18
N GLU A 42 -5.04 -14.42 -1.55
CA GLU A 42 -5.42 -15.80 -1.89
C GLU A 42 -6.92 -16.09 -1.63
N ALA A 43 -7.56 -15.31 -0.77
CA ALA A 43 -8.98 -15.47 -0.44
C ALA A 43 -9.92 -14.84 -1.48
N VAL A 44 -9.40 -13.98 -2.36
CA VAL A 44 -10.21 -13.27 -3.35
C VAL A 44 -10.75 -14.22 -4.43
N SER A 45 -12.06 -14.22 -4.61
CA SER A 45 -12.70 -14.97 -5.70
C SER A 45 -13.90 -14.23 -6.27
N PHE A 46 -14.10 -14.32 -7.58
CA PHE A 46 -15.23 -13.68 -8.26
C PHE A 46 -16.60 -14.13 -7.71
N SER A 47 -16.72 -15.38 -7.32
CA SER A 47 -17.97 -15.91 -6.76
C SER A 47 -18.31 -15.30 -5.40
N ALA A 48 -17.30 -15.10 -4.54
CA ALA A 48 -17.48 -14.46 -3.25
C ALA A 48 -17.83 -12.97 -3.43
N LEU A 49 -17.09 -12.26 -4.29
CA LEU A 49 -17.32 -10.84 -4.57
C LEU A 49 -18.67 -10.59 -5.23
N ALA A 50 -19.09 -11.42 -6.21
CA ALA A 50 -20.40 -11.30 -6.83
C ALA A 50 -21.54 -11.45 -5.81
N ARG A 51 -21.41 -12.39 -4.87
CA ARG A 51 -22.36 -12.58 -3.77
C ARG A 51 -22.38 -11.39 -2.82
N GLN A 52 -21.20 -10.88 -2.43
CA GLN A 52 -21.06 -9.72 -1.56
C GLN A 52 -21.69 -8.46 -2.16
N LEU A 53 -21.51 -8.25 -3.46
CA LEU A 53 -22.01 -7.09 -4.20
C LEU A 53 -23.46 -7.27 -4.72
N GLU A 54 -24.11 -8.41 -4.41
CA GLU A 54 -25.45 -8.74 -4.85
C GLU A 54 -25.64 -8.69 -6.40
N VAL A 55 -24.61 -9.11 -7.15
CA VAL A 55 -24.63 -9.18 -8.62
C VAL A 55 -24.61 -10.62 -9.13
N SER A 56 -24.88 -10.82 -10.41
CA SER A 56 -24.80 -12.16 -11.04
C SER A 56 -23.36 -12.68 -11.04
N GLN A 57 -23.17 -14.01 -10.97
CA GLN A 57 -21.86 -14.67 -11.03
C GLN A 57 -21.07 -14.33 -12.30
N ALA A 58 -21.75 -13.96 -13.39
CA ALA A 58 -21.14 -13.56 -14.65
C ALA A 58 -20.73 -12.06 -14.68
N ALA A 59 -21.20 -11.24 -13.74
CA ALA A 59 -20.96 -9.80 -13.77
C ALA A 59 -19.48 -9.41 -13.65
N PRO A 60 -18.64 -10.00 -12.75
CA PRO A 60 -17.23 -9.69 -12.65
C PRO A 60 -16.46 -9.94 -13.95
N TYR A 61 -16.79 -11.02 -14.69
CA TYR A 61 -16.13 -11.36 -15.94
C TYR A 61 -16.34 -10.36 -17.09
N ARG A 62 -17.29 -9.43 -16.94
CA ARG A 62 -17.48 -8.32 -17.90
C ARG A 62 -16.45 -7.19 -17.69
N HIS A 63 -15.78 -7.16 -16.54
CA HIS A 63 -14.83 -6.10 -16.15
C HIS A 63 -13.40 -6.60 -16.06
N PHE A 64 -13.21 -7.87 -15.70
CA PHE A 64 -11.90 -8.50 -15.53
C PHE A 64 -11.94 -9.90 -16.14
N ALA A 65 -10.93 -10.25 -16.94
CA ALA A 65 -10.84 -11.55 -17.57
C ALA A 65 -10.75 -12.69 -16.54
N ASP A 66 -10.01 -12.43 -15.46
CA ASP A 66 -9.80 -13.36 -14.36
C ASP A 66 -9.52 -12.61 -13.03
N CYS A 67 -9.30 -13.38 -11.96
CA CYS A 67 -9.04 -12.84 -10.64
C CYS A 67 -7.67 -12.16 -10.55
N ASP A 68 -6.69 -12.61 -11.33
CA ASP A 68 -5.35 -12.02 -11.39
C ASP A 68 -5.40 -10.59 -11.95
N MET A 69 -6.22 -10.34 -12.97
CA MET A 69 -6.44 -9.00 -13.52
C MET A 69 -7.14 -8.07 -12.51
N LEU A 70 -8.08 -8.59 -11.73
CA LEU A 70 -8.69 -7.81 -10.63
C LEU A 70 -7.66 -7.51 -9.54
N LEU A 71 -6.85 -8.48 -9.13
CA LEU A 71 -5.80 -8.29 -8.11
C LEU A 71 -4.71 -7.33 -8.59
N ALA A 72 -4.33 -7.35 -9.87
CA ALA A 72 -3.43 -6.36 -10.45
C ALA A 72 -4.01 -4.94 -10.41
N ALA A 73 -5.31 -4.77 -10.70
CA ALA A 73 -5.98 -3.48 -10.57
C ALA A 73 -6.11 -3.03 -9.10
N ALA A 74 -6.37 -3.95 -8.19
CA ALA A 74 -6.39 -3.70 -6.75
C ALA A 74 -5.00 -3.31 -6.22
N ALA A 75 -3.94 -3.98 -6.68
CA ALA A 75 -2.55 -3.62 -6.35
C ALA A 75 -2.19 -2.21 -6.87
N THR A 76 -2.61 -1.87 -8.09
CA THR A 76 -2.43 -0.52 -8.66
C THR A 76 -3.06 0.54 -7.75
N ARG A 77 -4.29 0.33 -7.31
CA ARG A 77 -4.99 1.22 -6.39
C ARG A 77 -4.30 1.28 -5.03
N ALA A 78 -3.86 0.14 -4.50
CA ALA A 78 -3.14 0.08 -3.23
C ALA A 78 -1.83 0.87 -3.26
N PHE A 79 -1.05 0.80 -4.36
CA PHE A 79 0.14 1.62 -4.56
C PHE A 79 -0.19 3.11 -4.61
N ALA A 80 -1.24 3.51 -5.33
CA ALA A 80 -1.67 4.91 -5.42
C ALA A 80 -2.07 5.46 -4.03
N ASP A 81 -2.87 4.72 -3.27
CA ASP A 81 -3.31 5.10 -1.93
C ASP A 81 -2.13 5.14 -0.95
N PHE A 82 -1.20 4.19 -1.05
CA PHE A 82 0.03 4.15 -0.26
C PHE A 82 0.93 5.37 -0.55
N ASN A 83 1.17 5.68 -1.83
CA ASN A 83 1.97 6.84 -2.23
C ASN A 83 1.34 8.15 -1.74
N ALA A 84 0.03 8.30 -1.87
CA ALA A 84 -0.70 9.46 -1.35
C ALA A 84 -0.58 9.57 0.18
N HIS A 85 -0.64 8.44 0.91
CA HIS A 85 -0.43 8.41 2.35
C HIS A 85 0.97 8.88 2.74
N LEU A 86 2.03 8.39 2.09
CA LEU A 86 3.41 8.80 2.37
C LEU A 86 3.60 10.30 2.12
N GLN A 87 3.12 10.81 0.99
CA GLN A 87 3.18 12.24 0.65
C GLN A 87 2.44 13.10 1.69
N ALA A 88 1.27 12.67 2.13
CA ALA A 88 0.50 13.38 3.14
C ALA A 88 1.19 13.42 4.52
N VAL A 89 1.93 12.35 4.90
CA VAL A 89 2.72 12.32 6.14
C VAL A 89 3.89 13.30 6.06
N VAL A 90 4.61 13.34 4.95
CA VAL A 90 5.74 14.27 4.73
C VAL A 90 5.25 15.72 4.74
N ALA A 91 4.14 16.02 4.06
CA ALA A 91 3.58 17.37 3.96
C ALA A 91 3.19 18.00 5.32
N ARG A 92 2.96 17.19 6.35
CA ARG A 92 2.59 17.68 7.71
C ARG A 92 3.73 18.37 8.46
N ARG A 93 4.92 18.47 7.93
CA ARG A 93 6.11 19.19 8.47
C ARG A 93 6.31 19.06 9.98
N ARG A 94 6.44 17.82 10.46
CA ARG A 94 6.78 17.51 11.85
C ARG A 94 8.31 17.48 12.05
N LYS A 95 8.79 17.26 13.31
CA LYS A 95 10.21 17.06 13.63
C LYS A 95 10.83 15.92 12.80
N GLY A 96 12.11 16.05 12.45
CA GLY A 96 12.88 15.10 11.64
C GLY A 96 12.90 15.47 10.15
N SER A 97 13.76 14.80 9.40
CA SER A 97 13.84 14.97 7.94
C SER A 97 12.60 14.41 7.23
N ASP A 98 12.34 14.89 6.01
CA ASP A 98 11.25 14.39 5.17
C ASP A 98 11.45 12.90 4.88
N LEU A 99 12.70 12.48 4.66
CA LEU A 99 13.10 11.10 4.45
C LEU A 99 12.77 10.23 5.67
N ALA A 100 13.12 10.67 6.89
CA ALA A 100 12.81 9.94 8.12
C ALA A 100 11.30 9.76 8.31
N ARG A 101 10.50 10.83 8.12
CA ARG A 101 9.04 10.74 8.24
C ARG A 101 8.43 9.77 7.24
N MET A 102 8.92 9.78 6.01
CA MET A 102 8.47 8.87 4.97
C MET A 102 8.85 7.42 5.30
N ALA A 103 10.10 7.16 5.74
CA ALA A 103 10.58 5.83 6.09
C ALA A 103 9.76 5.22 7.25
N HIS A 104 9.51 6.00 8.31
CA HIS A 104 8.64 5.56 9.41
C HIS A 104 7.20 5.28 8.94
N ALA A 105 6.63 6.12 8.08
CA ALA A 105 5.29 5.90 7.53
C ALA A 105 5.24 4.65 6.65
N TYR A 106 6.28 4.37 5.87
CA TYR A 106 6.43 3.17 5.05
C TYR A 106 6.33 1.90 5.90
N VAL A 107 7.18 1.79 6.94
CA VAL A 107 7.20 0.61 7.82
C VAL A 107 5.91 0.50 8.61
N ALA A 108 5.39 1.61 9.15
CA ALA A 108 4.12 1.60 9.88
C ALA A 108 2.94 1.15 9.02
N PHE A 109 2.89 1.53 7.75
CA PHE A 109 1.88 1.06 6.80
C PHE A 109 2.02 -0.44 6.57
N GLY A 110 3.21 -0.93 6.23
CA GLY A 110 3.46 -2.35 5.96
C GLY A 110 3.05 -3.25 7.12
N LEU A 111 3.41 -2.86 8.36
CA LEU A 111 3.07 -3.61 9.57
C LEU A 111 1.58 -3.55 9.94
N ARG A 112 0.89 -2.46 9.58
CA ARG A 112 -0.55 -2.30 9.87
C ARG A 112 -1.44 -2.93 8.82
N HIS A 113 -1.02 -2.95 7.55
CA HIS A 113 -1.79 -3.36 6.39
C HIS A 113 -1.12 -4.55 5.68
N THR A 114 -0.80 -5.60 6.43
CA THR A 114 0.02 -6.74 5.96
C THR A 114 -0.55 -7.41 4.71
N GLY A 115 -1.87 -7.66 4.64
CA GLY A 115 -2.52 -8.24 3.46
C GLY A 115 -2.35 -7.36 2.22
N THR A 116 -2.63 -6.06 2.34
CA THR A 116 -2.45 -5.09 1.25
C THR A 116 -0.97 -4.98 0.84
N TYR A 117 -0.06 -4.94 1.82
CA TYR A 117 1.37 -4.87 1.56
C TYR A 117 1.88 -6.12 0.82
N ARG A 118 1.38 -7.31 1.19
CA ARG A 118 1.67 -8.57 0.46
C ARG A 118 1.14 -8.54 -0.96
N LEU A 119 -0.07 -8.03 -1.18
CA LEU A 119 -0.61 -7.84 -2.54
C LEU A 119 0.30 -6.95 -3.38
N MET A 120 0.83 -5.85 -2.82
CA MET A 120 1.69 -4.89 -3.52
C MET A 120 3.06 -5.48 -3.87
N TYR A 121 3.73 -6.16 -2.93
CA TYR A 121 5.15 -6.49 -3.04
C TYR A 121 5.49 -7.97 -3.06
N ALA A 122 4.72 -8.82 -2.39
CA ALA A 122 5.00 -10.25 -2.29
C ALA A 122 4.20 -11.09 -3.29
N SER A 123 3.26 -10.47 -4.02
CA SER A 123 2.53 -11.14 -5.09
C SER A 123 3.32 -11.11 -6.41
N ARG A 124 3.09 -12.12 -7.26
CA ARG A 124 3.68 -12.16 -8.61
C ARG A 124 3.19 -11.04 -9.53
N HIS A 125 2.08 -10.38 -9.18
CA HIS A 125 1.41 -9.42 -10.07
C HIS A 125 2.32 -8.26 -10.48
N LEU A 126 3.16 -7.74 -9.58
CA LEU A 126 4.11 -6.68 -9.93
C LEU A 126 5.27 -7.24 -10.78
N ALA A 127 5.78 -8.42 -10.44
CA ALA A 127 6.92 -9.02 -11.16
C ALA A 127 6.56 -9.44 -12.60
N ASP A 128 5.31 -9.90 -12.80
CA ASP A 128 4.81 -10.39 -14.10
C ASP A 128 4.17 -9.24 -14.94
N ALA A 129 3.95 -8.07 -14.34
CA ALA A 129 3.31 -6.95 -15.04
C ALA A 129 4.24 -6.34 -16.10
N PRO A 130 3.72 -5.93 -17.28
CA PRO A 130 4.49 -5.16 -18.24
C PRO A 130 5.02 -3.85 -17.63
N ILE A 131 6.25 -3.44 -18.03
CA ILE A 131 6.92 -2.24 -17.47
C ILE A 131 6.11 -0.96 -17.67
N ASP A 132 5.35 -0.84 -18.76
CA ASP A 132 4.48 0.29 -19.07
C ASP A 132 3.05 0.15 -18.52
N SER A 133 2.78 -0.90 -17.74
CA SER A 133 1.46 -1.12 -17.14
C SER A 133 1.14 -0.10 -16.05
N PRO A 134 -0.15 0.16 -15.78
CA PRO A 134 -0.57 1.02 -14.66
C PRO A 134 -0.01 0.58 -13.30
N LEU A 135 0.18 -0.73 -13.10
CA LEU A 135 0.74 -1.29 -11.86
C LEU A 135 2.21 -0.91 -11.69
N HIS A 136 3.03 -1.07 -12.74
CA HIS A 136 4.44 -0.64 -12.72
C HIS A 136 4.56 0.87 -12.52
N GLN A 137 3.77 1.66 -13.24
CA GLN A 137 3.76 3.12 -13.09
C GLN A 137 3.41 3.56 -11.66
N ALA A 138 2.42 2.91 -11.03
CA ALA A 138 2.05 3.22 -9.64
C ALA A 138 3.16 2.84 -8.64
N ALA A 139 3.84 1.71 -8.84
CA ALA A 139 4.97 1.29 -8.02
C ALA A 139 6.19 2.21 -8.22
N GLU A 140 6.51 2.56 -9.47
CA GLU A 140 7.63 3.46 -9.82
C GLU A 140 7.43 4.87 -9.27
N ALA A 141 6.20 5.40 -9.29
CA ALA A 141 5.89 6.70 -8.71
C ALA A 141 6.30 6.81 -7.24
N GLY A 142 6.12 5.73 -6.46
CA GLY A 142 6.60 5.65 -5.08
C GLY A 142 8.12 5.70 -4.98
N PHE A 143 8.82 4.97 -5.84
CA PHE A 143 10.29 4.97 -5.87
C PHE A 143 10.86 6.34 -6.27
N LEU A 144 10.27 6.98 -7.28
CA LEU A 144 10.66 8.33 -7.71
C LEU A 144 10.43 9.36 -6.60
N TYR A 145 9.35 9.21 -5.84
CA TYR A 145 9.12 10.06 -4.66
C TYR A 145 10.21 9.86 -3.60
N PHE A 146 10.61 8.61 -3.32
CA PHE A 146 11.77 8.33 -2.46
C PHE A 146 13.03 9.04 -2.94
N MET A 147 13.35 8.91 -4.22
CA MET A 147 14.51 9.57 -4.81
C MET A 147 14.46 11.11 -4.66
N SER A 148 13.27 11.70 -4.77
CA SER A 148 13.10 13.15 -4.63
C SER A 148 13.38 13.70 -3.25
N LEU A 149 13.33 12.86 -2.20
CA LEU A 149 13.64 13.24 -0.82
C LEU A 149 15.14 13.11 -0.47
N LEU A 150 15.95 12.57 -1.38
CA LEU A 150 17.40 12.48 -1.23
C LEU A 150 18.06 13.70 -1.90
N ASP A 151 18.65 14.54 -1.11
CA ASP A 151 19.45 15.67 -1.60
C ASP A 151 20.74 15.18 -2.27
N VAL A 152 21.12 15.79 -3.39
CA VAL A 152 22.33 15.44 -4.15
C VAL A 152 23.43 16.49 -4.08
N GLY A 153 23.18 17.63 -3.45
CA GLY A 153 24.10 18.76 -3.51
C GLY A 153 24.38 19.16 -4.97
N GLU A 154 25.53 19.80 -5.23
CA GLU A 154 25.94 20.30 -6.57
C GLU A 154 26.64 19.23 -7.46
N ALA A 155 26.54 17.94 -7.15
CA ALA A 155 27.13 16.88 -7.99
C ALA A 155 26.48 16.88 -9.38
N GLY A 156 27.29 16.76 -10.45
CA GLY A 156 26.82 16.79 -11.84
C GLY A 156 25.63 15.85 -12.06
N ALA A 157 24.64 16.30 -12.84
CA ALA A 157 23.28 15.74 -12.90
C ALA A 157 23.22 14.22 -13.02
N GLU A 158 23.99 13.59 -13.92
CA GLU A 158 23.96 12.13 -14.16
C GLU A 158 24.58 11.30 -13.00
N ARG A 159 25.73 11.75 -12.43
CA ARG A 159 26.33 11.09 -11.27
C ARG A 159 25.42 11.18 -10.04
N GLY A 160 24.80 12.34 -9.84
CA GLY A 160 23.88 12.59 -8.74
C GLY A 160 22.64 11.69 -8.84
N GLU A 161 22.08 11.54 -10.04
CA GLU A 161 20.91 10.68 -10.26
C GLU A 161 21.22 9.20 -10.01
N LYS A 162 22.31 8.68 -10.57
CA LYS A 162 22.73 7.30 -10.34
C LYS A 162 23.00 7.01 -8.86
N ARG A 163 23.56 8.00 -8.13
CA ARG A 163 23.80 7.88 -6.69
C ARG A 163 22.50 7.86 -5.92
N ARG A 164 21.56 8.80 -6.18
CA ARG A 164 20.24 8.81 -5.58
C ARG A 164 19.52 7.47 -5.76
N ALA A 165 19.47 6.98 -7.00
CA ALA A 165 18.85 5.70 -7.30
C ALA A 165 19.46 4.57 -6.49
N ARG A 166 20.79 4.51 -6.37
CA ARG A 166 21.50 3.48 -5.58
C ARG A 166 21.22 3.59 -4.08
N VAL A 167 21.17 4.80 -3.54
CA VAL A 167 20.86 5.02 -2.11
C VAL A 167 19.39 4.72 -1.85
N ALA A 168 18.49 5.20 -2.72
CA ALA A 168 17.06 4.95 -2.61
C ALA A 168 16.74 3.45 -2.62
N ILE A 169 17.32 2.67 -3.54
CA ILE A 169 17.04 1.21 -3.60
C ILE A 169 17.59 0.48 -2.37
N LYS A 170 18.75 0.90 -1.82
CA LYS A 170 19.29 0.31 -0.58
C LYS A 170 18.37 0.60 0.61
N LEU A 171 17.91 1.84 0.76
CA LEU A 171 16.99 2.23 1.81
C LEU A 171 15.66 1.46 1.66
N LEU A 172 15.08 1.46 0.47
CA LEU A 172 13.83 0.73 0.19
C LEU A 172 13.96 -0.76 0.50
N ALA A 173 15.07 -1.41 0.08
CA ALA A 173 15.33 -2.80 0.38
C ALA A 173 15.45 -3.07 1.89
N GLY A 174 16.09 -2.17 2.65
CA GLY A 174 16.17 -2.25 4.11
C GLY A 174 14.79 -2.12 4.76
N LEU A 175 14.02 -1.10 4.40
CA LEU A 175 12.68 -0.88 4.94
C LEU A 175 11.72 -2.04 4.59
N HIS A 176 11.78 -2.52 3.34
CA HIS A 176 11.01 -3.69 2.90
C HIS A 176 11.40 -4.94 3.68
N GLY A 177 12.71 -5.19 3.85
CA GLY A 177 13.24 -6.31 4.64
C GLY A 177 12.75 -6.27 6.08
N VAL A 178 12.76 -5.10 6.74
CA VAL A 178 12.23 -4.92 8.10
C VAL A 178 10.74 -5.31 8.17
N VAL A 179 9.91 -4.83 7.24
CA VAL A 179 8.49 -5.18 7.20
C VAL A 179 8.29 -6.67 7.01
N MET A 180 8.96 -7.27 6.02
CA MET A 180 8.79 -8.70 5.69
C MET A 180 9.27 -9.61 6.81
N MET A 181 10.41 -9.31 7.44
CA MET A 181 10.92 -10.10 8.56
C MET A 181 10.03 -9.98 9.80
N ALA A 182 9.49 -8.79 10.06
CA ALA A 182 8.58 -8.58 11.19
C ALA A 182 7.24 -9.30 10.97
N GLU A 183 6.66 -9.18 9.77
CA GLU A 183 5.39 -9.84 9.40
C GLU A 183 5.48 -11.36 9.50
N GLN A 184 6.61 -11.94 9.06
CA GLN A 184 6.83 -13.39 9.10
C GLN A 184 7.36 -13.92 10.43
N GLY A 185 7.55 -13.05 11.44
CA GLY A 185 8.12 -13.47 12.73
C GLY A 185 9.57 -13.92 12.67
N LEU A 186 10.32 -13.50 11.64
CA LEU A 186 11.71 -13.90 11.40
C LEU A 186 12.74 -13.03 12.13
N LEU A 187 12.30 -12.02 12.88
CA LEU A 187 13.21 -11.21 13.69
C LEU A 187 13.75 -12.05 14.85
N PRO A 188 15.10 -12.21 14.96
CA PRO A 188 15.68 -13.05 16.01
C PRO A 188 15.32 -12.54 17.41
N PRO A 189 15.08 -13.42 18.41
CA PRO A 189 14.72 -13.01 19.77
C PRO A 189 15.73 -12.04 20.43
N ARG A 190 17.01 -12.10 20.03
CA ARG A 190 18.04 -11.20 20.55
C ARG A 190 17.88 -9.76 20.08
N VAL A 191 17.15 -9.53 18.97
CA VAL A 191 16.83 -8.18 18.44
C VAL A 191 15.66 -7.55 19.17
N GLN A 192 14.99 -8.25 20.10
CA GLN A 192 13.86 -7.69 20.86
C GLN A 192 14.21 -6.46 21.70
N LYS A 193 15.52 -6.19 21.90
CA LYS A 193 16.00 -4.94 22.52
C LYS A 193 16.10 -3.77 21.56
N VAL A 194 16.02 -4.02 20.24
CA VAL A 194 16.05 -3.00 19.19
C VAL A 194 14.63 -2.76 18.72
N THR A 195 14.18 -1.54 18.79
CA THR A 195 12.83 -1.17 18.32
C THR A 195 12.81 -1.02 16.79
N MET A 196 11.61 -1.17 16.19
CA MET A 196 11.42 -0.87 14.78
C MET A 196 11.81 0.57 14.43
N ALA A 197 11.58 1.51 15.36
CA ALA A 197 11.95 2.89 15.17
C ALA A 197 13.48 3.07 15.05
N GLU A 198 14.25 2.45 15.93
CA GLU A 198 15.73 2.48 15.87
C GLU A 198 16.26 1.89 14.56
N LEU A 199 15.70 0.76 14.09
CA LEU A 199 16.10 0.17 12.80
C LEU A 199 15.81 1.11 11.62
N VAL A 200 14.66 1.78 11.63
CA VAL A 200 14.30 2.75 10.60
C VAL A 200 15.22 3.98 10.66
N ASP A 201 15.51 4.50 11.87
CA ASP A 201 16.38 5.65 12.06
C ASP A 201 17.81 5.36 11.59
N ASP A 202 18.32 4.14 11.82
CA ASP A 202 19.65 3.72 11.35
C ASP A 202 19.68 3.64 9.82
N LEU A 203 18.68 3.03 9.19
CA LEU A 203 18.58 2.96 7.72
C LEU A 203 18.52 4.36 7.08
N VAL A 204 17.80 5.29 7.69
CA VAL A 204 17.70 6.68 7.21
C VAL A 204 19.04 7.39 7.38
N ARG A 205 19.69 7.26 8.52
CA ARG A 205 21.01 7.86 8.81
C ARG A 205 22.06 7.36 7.82
N ASP A 206 22.07 6.07 7.52
CA ASP A 206 22.98 5.48 6.54
C ASP A 206 22.75 6.07 5.14
N ALA A 207 21.49 6.27 4.76
CA ALA A 207 21.12 6.88 3.48
C ALA A 207 21.54 8.36 3.41
N GLU A 208 21.28 9.16 4.46
CA GLU A 208 21.67 10.56 4.55
C GLU A 208 23.21 10.70 4.51
N THR A 209 23.93 9.92 5.32
CA THR A 209 25.41 9.87 5.32
C THR A 209 25.96 9.47 3.94
N ALA A 210 25.34 8.46 3.30
CA ALA A 210 25.74 8.08 1.95
C ALA A 210 25.51 9.19 0.92
N MET A 211 24.61 10.12 1.14
CA MET A 211 24.41 11.31 0.25
C MET A 211 25.43 12.43 0.56
N GLU A 212 25.96 12.56 1.76
CA GLU A 212 26.94 13.60 2.15
C GLU A 212 28.38 13.28 1.71
N GLN A 213 28.80 12.01 1.73
CA GLN A 213 30.20 11.57 1.59
C GLN A 213 30.87 11.81 0.22
N THR A 214 30.33 12.67 -0.65
CA THR A 214 30.92 12.93 -1.99
C THR A 214 30.80 14.40 -2.39
N ALA A 215 31.12 15.29 -1.49
CA ALA A 215 31.48 16.65 -1.83
C ALA A 215 32.96 16.74 -2.20
#